data_f22e162be6ed3404e42ee72feee7c42f
#
_entry.id   f22e162be6ed3404e42ee72feee7c42f
#
_cell.length_a   1.000
_cell.length_b   1.000
_cell.length_c   1.000
_cell.angle_alpha   90.00
_cell.angle_beta   90.00
_cell.angle_gamma   90.00
#
_symmetry.space_group_name_H-M   'P 1'
#
loop_
_entity.id
_entity.type
_entity.pdbx_description
1 polymer ?
#
loop_
_entity_poly.entity_id
_entity_poly.type
_entity_poly.pdbx_seq_one_letter_code
_entity_poly.pdbx_strand_id
1 'polypeptide(L)'
;MSESAHIGIIGGSGLYQIDGLTNITQHLVETPFGLPSDVIFGGQLAGRQVFFLPRHARGHRLLPHELPHRANIWALRSLGVRFVICVTAVGSLQEKYAPEDIVLPSQFFDRTSQIHTFFGGGIVAHAAFAEP
;
A
#
# COMPACT_ATOMS: atom_id res chain seq x y z
N MET A 1 27.93 -0.97 -1.27
CA MET A 1 26.89 -0.12 -1.93
C MET A 1 25.57 -0.45 -1.26
N SER A 2 24.93 0.50 -0.56
CA SER A 2 23.62 0.26 0.04
C SER A 2 22.64 0.08 -1.11
N GLU A 3 22.02 -1.09 -1.23
CA GLU A 3 20.87 -1.25 -2.11
C GLU A 3 19.85 -0.14 -1.79
N SER A 4 19.53 0.66 -2.78
CA SER A 4 18.51 1.69 -2.63
C SER A 4 17.20 1.00 -2.25
N ALA A 5 16.64 1.36 -1.11
CA ALA A 5 15.41 0.76 -0.62
C ALA A 5 14.27 0.96 -1.62
N HIS A 6 13.58 -0.11 -1.98
CA HIS A 6 12.45 -0.06 -2.90
C HIS A 6 11.24 0.59 -2.20
N ILE A 7 10.46 1.34 -2.97
CA ILE A 7 9.25 2.00 -2.52
C ILE A 7 8.04 1.24 -3.06
N GLY A 8 7.12 0.89 -2.19
CA GLY A 8 5.81 0.36 -2.55
C GLY A 8 4.75 1.46 -2.51
N ILE A 9 3.86 1.48 -3.47
CA ILE A 9 2.73 2.39 -3.51
C ILE A 9 1.46 1.56 -3.55
N ILE A 10 0.61 1.71 -2.54
CA ILE A 10 -0.71 1.09 -2.50
C ILE A 10 -1.74 2.17 -2.77
N GLY A 11 -2.52 1.99 -3.83
CA GLY A 11 -3.49 3.00 -4.22
C GLY A 11 -4.79 2.44 -4.76
N GLY A 12 -5.74 3.32 -4.99
CA GLY A 12 -6.99 3.02 -5.67
C GLY A 12 -6.83 2.93 -7.19
N SER A 13 -7.95 2.83 -7.90
CA SER A 13 -8.00 2.60 -9.35
C SER A 13 -7.42 3.72 -10.22
N GLY A 14 -7.24 4.93 -9.68
CA GLY A 14 -6.66 6.07 -10.42
C GLY A 14 -5.15 5.97 -10.68
N LEU A 15 -4.47 4.99 -10.12
CA LEU A 15 -3.02 4.87 -10.15
C LEU A 15 -2.51 3.78 -11.13
N TYR A 16 -3.33 3.32 -12.06
CA TYR A 16 -2.91 2.32 -13.07
C TYR A 16 -2.00 2.88 -14.16
N GLN A 17 -1.96 4.18 -14.32
CA GLN A 17 -1.08 4.88 -15.26
C GLN A 17 -0.35 5.97 -14.50
N ILE A 18 0.95 5.76 -14.29
CA ILE A 18 1.83 6.77 -13.71
C ILE A 18 2.70 7.30 -14.83
N ASP A 19 2.57 8.59 -15.10
CA ASP A 19 3.43 9.27 -16.05
C ASP A 19 4.89 9.18 -15.59
N GLY A 20 5.78 8.88 -16.53
CA GLY A 20 7.20 8.75 -16.24
C GLY A 20 7.65 7.40 -15.68
N LEU A 21 6.74 6.44 -15.49
CA LEU A 21 7.12 5.08 -15.12
C LEU A 21 7.70 4.34 -16.34
N THR A 22 8.91 3.82 -16.20
CA THR A 22 9.63 3.09 -17.25
C THR A 22 9.98 1.67 -16.82
N ASN A 23 10.37 0.80 -17.75
CA ASN A 23 10.75 -0.60 -17.49
C ASN A 23 9.70 -1.37 -16.68
N ILE A 24 8.44 -1.25 -17.09
CA ILE A 24 7.30 -1.82 -16.36
C ILE A 24 7.37 -3.35 -16.40
N THR A 25 7.28 -3.97 -15.24
CA THR A 25 7.20 -5.41 -15.01
C THR A 25 5.95 -5.76 -14.23
N GLN A 26 5.48 -7.01 -14.35
CA GLN A 26 4.34 -7.52 -13.60
C GLN A 26 4.78 -8.66 -12.70
N HIS A 27 4.35 -8.63 -11.46
CA HIS A 27 4.69 -9.61 -10.44
C HIS A 27 3.42 -10.24 -9.89
N LEU A 28 3.19 -11.51 -10.20
CA LEU A 28 2.19 -12.33 -9.54
C LEU A 28 2.86 -13.01 -8.36
N VAL A 29 2.50 -12.61 -7.14
CA VAL A 29 3.14 -13.09 -5.91
C VAL A 29 2.15 -13.93 -5.12
N GLU A 30 2.47 -15.19 -4.90
CA GLU A 30 1.75 -16.02 -3.94
C GLU A 30 2.29 -15.79 -2.53
N THR A 31 1.41 -15.73 -1.56
CA THR A 31 1.78 -15.47 -0.17
C THR A 31 1.20 -16.53 0.78
N PRO A 32 1.77 -16.70 1.97
CA PRO A 32 1.17 -17.56 3.01
C PRO A 32 -0.24 -17.12 3.46
N PHE A 33 -0.66 -15.92 3.06
CA PHE A 33 -1.96 -15.32 3.39
C PHE A 33 -2.93 -15.31 2.21
N GLY A 34 -2.63 -16.05 1.13
CA GLY A 34 -3.36 -16.02 -0.12
C GLY A 34 -2.79 -15.03 -1.14
N LEU A 35 -3.56 -14.73 -2.16
CA LEU A 35 -3.14 -13.77 -3.19
C LEU A 35 -3.31 -12.33 -2.72
N PRO A 36 -2.43 -11.41 -3.13
CA PRO A 36 -2.66 -9.98 -2.94
C PRO A 36 -3.86 -9.49 -3.76
N SER A 37 -4.26 -8.25 -3.55
CA SER A 37 -5.43 -7.66 -4.21
C SER A 37 -5.38 -7.73 -5.74
N ASP A 38 -4.19 -7.58 -6.32
CA ASP A 38 -3.95 -7.68 -7.76
C ASP A 38 -2.47 -8.00 -8.03
N VAL A 39 -2.14 -8.14 -9.30
CA VAL A 39 -0.76 -8.16 -9.80
C VAL A 39 -0.05 -6.86 -9.37
N ILE A 40 1.17 -7.00 -8.89
CA ILE A 40 2.01 -5.87 -8.51
C ILE A 40 2.81 -5.42 -9.75
N PHE A 41 2.75 -4.14 -10.05
CA PHE A 41 3.51 -3.54 -11.15
C PHE A 41 4.82 -2.96 -10.59
N GLY A 42 5.95 -3.42 -11.11
CA GLY A 42 7.25 -2.85 -10.83
C GLY A 42 7.69 -1.90 -11.94
N GLY A 43 8.54 -0.92 -11.64
CA GLY A 43 9.12 -0.03 -12.65
C GLY A 43 10.08 0.97 -12.06
N GLN A 44 10.67 1.78 -12.94
CA GLN A 44 11.57 2.87 -12.57
C GLN A 44 10.83 4.20 -12.64
N LEU A 45 10.81 4.95 -11.54
CA LEU A 45 10.25 6.29 -11.46
C LEU A 45 11.32 7.23 -10.89
N ALA A 46 11.70 8.25 -11.64
CA ALA A 46 12.76 9.19 -11.27
C ALA A 46 14.05 8.49 -10.79
N GLY A 47 14.45 7.41 -11.47
CA GLY A 47 15.65 6.63 -11.16
C GLY A 47 15.54 5.73 -9.92
N ARG A 48 14.36 5.59 -9.33
CA ARG A 48 14.10 4.70 -8.19
C ARG A 48 13.23 3.52 -8.59
N GLN A 49 13.53 2.35 -8.04
CA GLN A 49 12.65 1.19 -8.18
C GLN A 49 11.40 1.40 -7.35
N VAL A 50 10.24 1.33 -7.99
CA VAL A 50 8.92 1.44 -7.35
C VAL A 50 8.07 0.22 -7.67
N PHE A 51 7.20 -0.15 -6.73
CA PHE A 51 6.21 -1.21 -6.90
C PHE A 51 4.83 -0.68 -6.61
N PHE A 52 3.90 -1.02 -7.46
CA PHE A 52 2.55 -0.50 -7.47
C PHE A 52 1.54 -1.61 -7.21
N LEU A 53 0.68 -1.46 -6.21
CA LEU A 53 -0.37 -2.41 -5.89
C LEU A 53 -1.75 -1.73 -5.89
N PRO A 54 -2.64 -2.10 -6.83
CA PRO A 54 -4.02 -1.66 -6.81
C PRO A 54 -4.80 -2.38 -5.70
N ARG A 55 -5.14 -1.68 -4.61
CA ARG A 55 -5.73 -2.33 -3.44
C ARG A 55 -7.13 -2.91 -3.68
N HIS A 56 -7.95 -2.31 -4.56
CA HIS A 56 -9.30 -2.78 -4.86
C HIS A 56 -9.37 -3.73 -6.06
N ALA A 57 -8.23 -4.17 -6.57
CA ALA A 57 -8.06 -4.88 -7.84
C ALA A 57 -8.53 -4.06 -9.07
N ARG A 58 -8.09 -4.48 -10.25
CA ARG A 58 -8.57 -3.87 -11.49
C ARG A 58 -10.07 -4.10 -11.66
N GLY A 59 -10.79 -3.05 -12.05
CA GLY A 59 -12.26 -3.07 -12.12
C GLY A 59 -12.94 -2.89 -10.76
N HIS A 60 -12.21 -2.50 -9.72
CA HIS A 60 -12.75 -2.15 -8.38
C HIS A 60 -13.62 -3.28 -7.80
N ARG A 61 -13.07 -4.50 -7.78
CA ARG A 61 -13.80 -5.73 -7.44
C ARG A 61 -13.82 -6.09 -5.96
N LEU A 62 -12.90 -5.51 -5.17
CA LEU A 62 -12.79 -5.80 -3.75
C LEU A 62 -13.37 -4.66 -2.93
N LEU A 63 -14.26 -5.00 -2.01
CA LEU A 63 -14.76 -4.06 -1.01
C LEU A 63 -13.68 -3.76 0.05
N PRO A 64 -13.77 -2.63 0.77
CA PRO A 64 -12.76 -2.26 1.77
C PRO A 64 -12.50 -3.35 2.83
N HIS A 65 -13.51 -4.08 3.26
CA HIS A 65 -13.38 -5.14 4.26
C HIS A 65 -12.90 -6.49 3.67
N GLU A 66 -12.84 -6.63 2.35
CA GLU A 66 -12.33 -7.81 1.66
C GLU A 66 -10.85 -7.69 1.29
N LEU A 67 -10.23 -6.54 1.55
CA LEU A 67 -8.85 -6.31 1.18
C LEU A 67 -7.90 -7.27 1.90
N PRO A 68 -7.07 -8.04 1.18
CA PRO A 68 -6.14 -8.98 1.77
C PRO A 68 -4.88 -8.26 2.29
N HIS A 69 -5.04 -7.42 3.33
CA HIS A 69 -3.97 -6.54 3.82
C HIS A 69 -2.67 -7.28 4.13
N ARG A 70 -2.74 -8.46 4.77
CA ARG A 70 -1.53 -9.26 5.08
C ARG A 70 -0.83 -9.72 3.81
N ALA A 71 -1.60 -10.25 2.83
CA ALA A 71 -1.04 -10.69 1.56
C ALA A 71 -0.40 -9.51 0.80
N ASN A 72 -1.05 -8.35 0.78
CA ASN A 72 -0.56 -7.15 0.12
C ASN A 72 0.80 -6.69 0.69
N ILE A 73 0.90 -6.56 2.00
CA ILE A 73 2.13 -6.12 2.66
C ILE A 73 3.23 -7.18 2.52
N TRP A 74 2.89 -8.47 2.69
CA TRP A 74 3.85 -9.56 2.55
C TRP A 74 4.44 -9.61 1.14
N ALA A 75 3.58 -9.51 0.11
CA ALA A 75 4.00 -9.52 -1.29
C ALA A 75 4.93 -8.34 -1.63
N LEU A 76 4.60 -7.13 -1.20
CA LEU A 76 5.49 -5.98 -1.39
C LEU A 76 6.83 -6.18 -0.67
N ARG A 77 6.80 -6.70 0.56
CA ARG A 77 8.02 -6.99 1.32
C ARG A 77 8.92 -8.02 0.63
N SER A 78 8.34 -9.08 0.03
CA SER A 78 9.09 -10.10 -0.70
C SER A 78 9.78 -9.56 -1.97
N LEU A 79 9.25 -8.49 -2.55
CA LEU A 79 9.86 -7.76 -3.67
C LEU A 79 10.90 -6.71 -3.22
N GLY A 80 11.31 -6.72 -1.95
CA GLY A 80 12.34 -5.83 -1.43
C GLY A 80 11.84 -4.44 -1.03
N VAL A 81 10.55 -4.22 -1.01
CA VAL A 81 9.96 -2.95 -0.54
C VAL A 81 10.27 -2.74 0.94
N ARG A 82 10.71 -1.53 1.29
CA ARG A 82 11.00 -1.12 2.66
C ARG A 82 10.15 0.06 3.13
N PHE A 83 9.67 0.86 2.21
CA PHE A 83 8.79 1.99 2.48
C PHE A 83 7.51 1.84 1.68
N VAL A 84 6.37 2.04 2.32
CA VAL A 84 5.07 1.96 1.66
C VAL A 84 4.38 3.31 1.77
N ILE A 85 3.92 3.80 0.63
CA ILE A 85 3.07 4.99 0.53
C ILE A 85 1.66 4.51 0.20
N CYS A 86 0.71 4.78 1.09
CA CYS A 86 -0.71 4.50 0.86
C CYS A 86 -1.41 5.76 0.39
N VAL A 87 -1.99 5.71 -0.81
CA VAL A 87 -2.74 6.84 -1.40
C VAL A 87 -4.22 6.53 -1.39
N THR A 88 -5.02 7.43 -0.83
CA THR A 88 -6.47 7.28 -0.77
C THR A 88 -7.16 8.63 -0.92
N ALA A 89 -8.31 8.65 -1.58
CA ALA A 89 -9.19 9.80 -1.59
C ALA A 89 -10.04 9.79 -0.32
N VAL A 90 -10.18 10.94 0.31
CA VAL A 90 -10.95 11.13 1.54
C VAL A 90 -11.81 12.39 1.45
N GLY A 91 -12.92 12.43 2.20
CA GLY A 91 -13.68 13.65 2.41
C GLY A 91 -13.05 14.48 3.55
N SER A 92 -12.90 15.78 3.34
CA SER A 92 -12.45 16.69 4.38
C SER A 92 -13.58 17.10 5.30
N LEU A 93 -13.29 17.17 6.61
CA LEU A 93 -14.15 17.80 7.61
C LEU A 93 -13.72 19.25 7.93
N GLN A 94 -12.76 19.79 7.18
CA GLN A 94 -12.23 21.14 7.36
C GLN A 94 -12.28 21.90 6.04
N GLU A 95 -12.83 23.11 6.06
CA GLU A 95 -12.96 23.97 4.87
C GLU A 95 -11.62 24.41 4.27
N LYS A 96 -10.55 24.42 5.07
CA LYS A 96 -9.20 24.81 4.58
C LYS A 96 -8.60 23.84 3.57
N TYR A 97 -9.13 22.63 3.44
CA TYR A 97 -8.67 21.65 2.46
C TYR A 97 -9.64 21.59 1.28
N ALA A 98 -9.15 21.98 0.11
CA ALA A 98 -9.90 21.93 -1.13
C ALA A 98 -9.77 20.58 -1.83
N PRO A 99 -10.67 20.23 -2.76
CA PRO A 99 -10.43 19.14 -3.69
C PRO A 99 -9.08 19.29 -4.39
N GLU A 100 -8.38 18.16 -4.60
CA GLU A 100 -7.03 18.06 -5.19
C GLU A 100 -5.89 18.41 -4.22
N ASP A 101 -6.16 18.90 -3.01
CA ASP A 101 -5.11 19.04 -2.01
C ASP A 101 -4.55 17.68 -1.60
N ILE A 102 -3.22 17.59 -1.51
CA ILE A 102 -2.53 16.42 -0.98
C ILE A 102 -2.21 16.68 0.49
N VAL A 103 -2.73 15.82 1.37
CA VAL A 103 -2.55 15.94 2.82
C VAL A 103 -1.75 14.75 3.32
N LEU A 104 -0.67 15.03 4.04
CA LEU A 104 0.08 14.03 4.80
C LEU A 104 -0.34 14.11 6.27
N PRO A 105 -1.10 13.12 6.78
CA PRO A 105 -1.55 13.14 8.17
C PRO A 105 -0.37 12.87 9.11
N SER A 106 -0.36 13.53 10.26
CA SER A 106 0.62 13.28 11.32
C SER A 106 0.23 12.10 12.22
N GLN A 107 -1.06 11.75 12.25
CA GLN A 107 -1.58 10.65 13.05
C GLN A 107 -2.97 10.23 12.55
N PHE A 108 -3.39 9.00 12.88
CA PHE A 108 -4.73 8.52 12.65
C PHE A 108 -5.19 7.59 13.79
N PHE A 109 -6.46 7.29 13.83
CA PHE A 109 -7.01 6.24 14.67
C PHE A 109 -8.03 5.40 13.88
N ASP A 110 -8.09 4.11 14.17
CA ASP A 110 -8.99 3.18 13.51
C ASP A 110 -10.29 3.03 14.30
N ARG A 111 -11.43 3.21 13.62
CA ARG A 111 -12.77 2.97 14.16
C ARG A 111 -13.50 1.80 13.48
N THR A 112 -12.81 1.04 12.64
CA THR A 112 -13.45 -0.02 11.83
C THR A 112 -13.73 -1.29 12.60
N SER A 113 -13.15 -1.49 13.77
CA SER A 113 -13.21 -2.71 14.58
C SER A 113 -12.66 -3.95 13.86
N GLN A 114 -11.92 -3.78 12.76
CA GLN A 114 -11.26 -4.86 12.05
C GLN A 114 -9.84 -5.05 12.58
N ILE A 115 -9.44 -6.31 12.75
CA ILE A 115 -8.10 -6.65 13.23
C ILE A 115 -7.29 -7.22 12.06
N HIS A 116 -6.31 -6.45 11.61
CA HIS A 116 -5.34 -6.87 10.59
C HIS A 116 -3.96 -6.93 11.22
N THR A 117 -3.46 -8.11 11.53
CA THR A 117 -2.16 -8.30 12.17
C THR A 117 -1.45 -9.52 11.62
N PHE A 118 -0.12 -9.48 11.61
CA PHE A 118 0.74 -10.64 11.37
C PHE A 118 1.02 -11.44 12.64
N PHE A 119 0.65 -10.91 13.78
CA PHE A 119 0.93 -11.50 15.09
C PHE A 119 -0.30 -12.20 15.66
N GLY A 120 -0.08 -13.19 16.50
CA GLY A 120 -1.10 -14.03 17.08
C GLY A 120 -0.58 -15.46 17.28
N GLY A 121 -1.46 -16.40 17.72
CA GLY A 121 -1.07 -17.79 17.89
C GLY A 121 0.10 -18.00 18.86
N GLY A 122 0.22 -17.17 19.90
CA GLY A 122 1.30 -17.21 20.87
C GLY A 122 2.43 -16.20 20.61
N ILE A 123 2.38 -15.45 19.52
CA ILE A 123 3.35 -14.40 19.22
C ILE A 123 2.71 -13.05 19.49
N VAL A 124 3.33 -12.27 20.37
CA VAL A 124 2.92 -10.90 20.71
C VAL A 124 3.98 -9.91 20.25
N ALA A 125 3.56 -8.85 19.60
CA ALA A 125 4.42 -7.72 19.29
C ALA A 125 3.72 -6.41 19.63
N HIS A 126 4.44 -5.49 20.23
CA HIS A 126 3.99 -4.14 20.50
C HIS A 126 4.76 -3.18 19.61
N ALA A 127 4.07 -2.52 18.70
CA ALA A 127 4.63 -1.42 17.92
C ALA A 127 4.27 -0.09 18.62
N ALA A 128 5.27 0.74 18.89
CA ALA A 128 5.02 2.10 19.37
C ALA A 128 4.36 2.90 18.22
N PHE A 129 3.22 3.51 18.49
CA PHE A 129 2.44 4.23 17.49
C PHE A 129 2.01 5.63 17.96
N ALA A 130 2.51 6.07 19.10
CA ALA A 130 2.22 7.41 19.62
C ALA A 130 2.88 8.50 18.77
N GLU A 131 4.04 8.18 18.21
CA GLU A 131 4.80 9.06 17.31
C GLU A 131 5.22 8.21 16.09
N PRO A 132 4.38 8.15 15.05
CA PRO A 132 4.60 7.33 13.86
C PRO A 132 5.68 7.89 12.92
#